data_2504b618a6fd276719b8ed8655679998
#
_entry.id   2504b618a6fd276719b8ed8655679998
#
_cell.length_a   1.000
_cell.length_b   1.000
_cell.length_c   1.000
_cell.angle_alpha   90.00
_cell.angle_beta   90.00
_cell.angle_gamma   90.00
#
_symmetry.space_group_name_H-M   'P 1'
#
loop_
_entity.id
_entity.type
_entity.pdbx_description
1 polymer ?
#
loop_
_entity_poly.entity_id
_entity_poly.type
_entity_poly.pdbx_seq_one_letter_code
_entity_poly.pdbx_strand_id
1 'polypeptide(L)'
;MYNIDLANVKSIVADIVAKHNVENVAFVGCGASKAELYPAKYFLANCSKKLRVAHYTANEFNYDTPDWLGDTTVVITASLGGSTPETVKANSVAKAAGATVVSVTHAAGSALTKEADYTIVHGFEANYAAKLEKMGYVLALAVEILQQVEGFDKYDKMIEGLTNVFEAAENAANSARKSAKEFAEKYKDAPVVYVMSSGASMEVAYSTSICLMMEMQWVNSGSFHSGEFFHGPFEIVDKDVPFILLMNDGKTRPVDARALTFLHRFDALTTVVDAKDYGLGNAVDSSVITYFNPMMHTAVFRVYAEELSYVCLLYTSPSPRDKRQSR
;
A
#
# COMPACT_ATOMS: atom_id res chain seq x y z
N MET A 1 -8.93 -20.80 1.54
CA MET A 1 -8.07 -20.33 2.65
C MET A 1 -7.03 -19.47 2.00
N TYR A 2 -7.02 -18.16 2.27
CA TYR A 2 -6.06 -17.21 1.73
C TYR A 2 -4.82 -17.27 2.61
N ASN A 3 -3.72 -17.81 2.12
CA ASN A 3 -2.51 -17.95 2.94
C ASN A 3 -1.32 -17.43 2.15
N ILE A 4 -0.78 -16.32 2.61
CA ILE A 4 0.61 -16.02 2.30
C ILE A 4 1.48 -17.09 2.97
N ASP A 5 2.52 -17.53 2.29
CA ASP A 5 3.44 -18.55 2.83
C ASP A 5 4.40 -17.92 3.84
N LEU A 6 3.89 -17.79 5.08
CA LEU A 6 4.67 -17.23 6.20
C LEU A 6 5.91 -18.06 6.53
N ALA A 7 5.87 -19.39 6.29
CA ALA A 7 7.01 -20.26 6.53
C ALA A 7 8.15 -19.96 5.54
N ASN A 8 7.81 -19.75 4.26
CA ASN A 8 8.79 -19.32 3.25
C ASN A 8 9.39 -17.94 3.59
N VAL A 9 8.55 -16.96 3.98
CA VAL A 9 9.04 -15.63 4.41
C VAL A 9 10.02 -15.75 5.55
N LYS A 10 9.68 -16.52 6.60
CA LYS A 10 10.55 -16.77 7.75
C LYS A 10 11.89 -17.40 7.34
N SER A 11 11.85 -18.39 6.43
CA SER A 11 13.06 -19.05 5.91
C SER A 11 13.95 -18.09 5.13
N ILE A 12 13.38 -17.26 4.25
CA ILE A 12 14.12 -16.24 3.49
C ILE A 12 14.85 -15.29 4.45
N VAL A 13 14.13 -14.75 5.44
CA VAL A 13 14.73 -13.81 6.39
C VAL A 13 15.78 -14.49 7.26
N ALA A 14 15.58 -15.74 7.69
CA ALA A 14 16.57 -16.50 8.45
C ALA A 14 17.87 -16.70 7.65
N ASP A 15 17.77 -17.00 6.37
CA ASP A 15 18.92 -17.14 5.49
C ASP A 15 19.67 -15.79 5.30
N ILE A 16 18.93 -14.68 5.16
CA ILE A 16 19.52 -13.33 5.08
C ILE A 16 20.28 -12.98 6.36
N VAL A 17 19.65 -13.12 7.52
CA VAL A 17 20.24 -12.74 8.82
C VAL A 17 21.43 -13.64 9.18
N ALA A 18 21.42 -14.90 8.73
CA ALA A 18 22.58 -15.79 8.93
C ALA A 18 23.81 -15.40 8.10
N LYS A 19 23.60 -14.72 6.97
CA LYS A 19 24.69 -14.34 6.03
C LYS A 19 25.14 -12.89 6.21
N HIS A 20 24.26 -12.01 6.68
CA HIS A 20 24.47 -10.57 6.72
C HIS A 20 24.08 -9.97 8.08
N ASN A 21 24.85 -8.97 8.52
CA ASN A 21 24.46 -8.13 9.65
C ASN A 21 23.47 -7.04 9.13
N VAL A 22 22.17 -7.28 9.26
CA VAL A 22 21.16 -6.37 8.74
C VAL A 22 21.02 -5.13 9.61
N GLU A 23 21.39 -3.97 9.06
CA GLU A 23 21.30 -2.65 9.71
C GLU A 23 20.33 -1.71 8.99
N ASN A 24 20.09 -1.95 7.69
CA ASN A 24 19.29 -1.06 6.86
C ASN A 24 18.26 -1.86 6.06
N VAL A 25 17.06 -1.29 5.93
CA VAL A 25 15.99 -1.82 5.06
C VAL A 25 15.48 -0.72 4.16
N ALA A 26 15.58 -0.91 2.85
CA ALA A 26 15.04 -0.01 1.84
C ALA A 26 13.86 -0.66 1.11
N PHE A 27 12.76 0.06 1.01
CA PHE A 27 11.59 -0.33 0.24
C PHE A 27 11.56 0.49 -1.07
N VAL A 28 11.61 -0.18 -2.22
CA VAL A 28 11.80 0.49 -3.51
C VAL A 28 10.80 -0.01 -4.55
N GLY A 29 10.05 0.90 -5.17
CA GLY A 29 9.05 0.57 -6.17
C GLY A 29 8.52 1.78 -6.93
N CYS A 30 7.50 1.57 -7.78
CA CYS A 30 6.81 2.63 -8.51
C CYS A 30 5.30 2.53 -8.34
N GLY A 31 4.61 3.68 -8.34
CA GLY A 31 3.15 3.77 -8.35
C GLY A 31 2.47 2.96 -7.24
N ALA A 32 1.46 2.17 -7.60
CA ALA A 32 0.73 1.33 -6.64
C ALA A 32 1.65 0.34 -5.91
N SER A 33 2.66 -0.24 -6.59
CA SER A 33 3.59 -1.16 -5.93
C SER A 33 4.45 -0.46 -4.88
N LYS A 34 4.89 0.79 -5.12
CA LYS A 34 5.57 1.62 -4.10
C LYS A 34 4.64 1.85 -2.90
N ALA A 35 3.41 2.22 -3.15
CA ALA A 35 2.43 2.46 -2.09
C ALA A 35 2.16 1.22 -1.23
N GLU A 36 2.12 0.02 -1.83
CA GLU A 36 1.92 -1.25 -1.13
C GLU A 36 3.13 -1.69 -0.29
N LEU A 37 4.32 -1.13 -0.53
CA LEU A 37 5.51 -1.31 0.32
C LEU A 37 5.44 -0.45 1.61
N TYR A 38 4.67 0.63 1.59
CA TYR A 38 4.69 1.63 2.65
C TYR A 38 4.20 1.12 4.02
N PRO A 39 3.18 0.27 4.15
CA PRO A 39 2.77 -0.26 5.46
C PRO A 39 3.89 -0.98 6.20
N ALA A 40 4.71 -1.73 5.49
CA ALA A 40 5.88 -2.42 6.04
C ALA A 40 6.99 -1.43 6.46
N LYS A 41 7.25 -0.41 5.62
CA LYS A 41 8.14 0.70 5.99
C LYS A 41 7.63 1.42 7.23
N TYR A 42 6.34 1.74 7.28
CA TYR A 42 5.73 2.41 8.42
C TYR A 42 5.84 1.56 9.70
N PHE A 43 5.61 0.25 9.58
CA PHE A 43 5.78 -0.70 10.68
C PHE A 43 7.22 -0.69 11.22
N LEU A 44 8.22 -0.94 10.37
CA LEU A 44 9.63 -0.97 10.81
C LEU A 44 10.08 0.37 11.38
N ALA A 45 9.74 1.49 10.74
CA ALA A 45 10.13 2.83 11.20
C ALA A 45 9.54 3.19 12.58
N ASN A 46 8.41 2.58 12.98
CA ASN A 46 7.78 2.82 14.28
C ASN A 46 8.13 1.79 15.35
N CYS A 47 8.58 0.60 14.97
CA CYS A 47 8.80 -0.51 15.90
C CYS A 47 10.28 -0.84 16.11
N SER A 48 11.14 -0.66 15.12
CA SER A 48 12.57 -0.91 15.24
C SER A 48 13.28 0.22 16.02
N LYS A 49 14.28 -0.17 16.79
CA LYS A 49 15.18 0.72 17.52
C LYS A 49 16.57 0.80 16.90
N LYS A 50 16.91 -0.14 16.02
CA LYS A 50 18.25 -0.29 15.45
C LYS A 50 18.29 -0.09 13.94
N LEU A 51 17.24 -0.53 13.22
CA LEU A 51 17.23 -0.52 11.76
C LEU A 51 17.02 0.90 11.21
N ARG A 52 17.84 1.29 10.27
CA ARG A 52 17.54 2.41 9.36
C ARG A 52 16.54 1.93 8.32
N VAL A 53 15.44 2.69 8.16
CA VAL A 53 14.33 2.30 7.28
C VAL A 53 14.03 3.43 6.30
N ALA A 54 14.04 3.12 5.01
CA ALA A 54 13.78 4.10 3.95
C ALA A 54 12.76 3.59 2.92
N HIS A 55 12.16 4.52 2.17
CA HIS A 55 11.16 4.24 1.14
C HIS A 55 11.39 5.15 -0.05
N TYR A 56 11.61 4.58 -1.22
CA TYR A 56 11.98 5.32 -2.43
C TYR A 56 11.05 5.01 -3.60
N THR A 57 10.84 5.99 -4.45
CA THR A 57 10.49 5.67 -5.83
C THR A 57 11.73 5.10 -6.53
N ALA A 58 11.53 4.02 -7.31
CA ALA A 58 12.66 3.32 -7.92
C ALA A 58 13.49 4.22 -8.84
N ASN A 59 12.85 5.20 -9.49
CA ASN A 59 13.55 6.10 -10.40
C ASN A 59 14.50 7.04 -9.65
N GLU A 60 14.04 7.64 -8.53
CA GLU A 60 14.89 8.46 -7.66
C GLU A 60 16.05 7.64 -7.08
N PHE A 61 15.76 6.45 -6.52
CA PHE A 61 16.77 5.52 -6.01
C PHE A 61 17.86 5.18 -7.02
N ASN A 62 17.54 5.09 -8.31
CA ASN A 62 18.49 4.78 -9.37
C ASN A 62 19.46 5.95 -9.70
N TYR A 63 19.11 7.18 -9.37
CA TYR A 63 19.91 8.38 -9.67
C TYR A 63 20.52 8.99 -8.42
N ASP A 64 19.82 8.93 -7.30
CA ASP A 64 20.26 9.43 -6.00
C ASP A 64 20.30 8.27 -5.00
N THR A 65 21.24 7.37 -5.26
CA THR A 65 21.43 6.16 -4.46
C THR A 65 22.01 6.55 -3.09
N PRO A 66 21.41 6.11 -1.97
CA PRO A 66 21.88 6.50 -0.65
C PRO A 66 23.26 5.92 -0.33
N ASP A 67 24.15 6.73 0.26
CA ASP A 67 25.52 6.35 0.61
C ASP A 67 25.64 5.16 1.58
N TRP A 68 24.57 4.86 2.34
CA TRP A 68 24.54 3.74 3.26
C TRP A 68 24.10 2.40 2.62
N LEU A 69 23.83 2.41 1.32
CA LEU A 69 23.49 1.19 0.58
C LEU A 69 24.73 0.29 0.48
N GLY A 70 24.62 -0.93 0.96
CA GLY A 70 25.75 -1.87 0.98
C GLY A 70 25.36 -3.23 1.54
N ASP A 71 26.34 -4.01 1.95
CA ASP A 71 26.21 -5.39 2.42
C ASP A 71 25.40 -5.59 3.71
N THR A 72 25.19 -4.52 4.48
CA THR A 72 24.28 -4.50 5.65
C THR A 72 22.85 -4.11 5.31
N THR A 73 22.54 -3.96 4.02
CA THR A 73 21.23 -3.48 3.56
C THR A 73 20.39 -4.59 2.90
N VAL A 74 19.15 -4.69 3.31
CA VAL A 74 18.12 -5.45 2.60
C VAL A 74 17.27 -4.49 1.78
N VAL A 75 17.21 -4.68 0.47
CA VAL A 75 16.35 -3.92 -0.45
C VAL A 75 15.16 -4.78 -0.84
N ILE A 76 13.96 -4.34 -0.44
CA ILE A 76 12.70 -5.01 -0.78
C ILE A 76 12.06 -4.25 -1.93
N THR A 77 11.93 -4.91 -3.08
CA THR A 77 11.34 -4.32 -4.28
C THR A 77 10.02 -4.99 -4.64
N ALA A 78 9.12 -4.25 -5.28
CA ALA A 78 7.86 -4.79 -5.74
C ALA A 78 7.46 -4.24 -7.12
N SER A 79 6.93 -5.15 -7.96
CA SER A 79 6.26 -4.80 -9.22
C SER A 79 5.28 -5.90 -9.58
N LEU A 80 4.02 -5.57 -9.89
CA LEU A 80 2.99 -6.57 -10.19
C LEU A 80 3.42 -7.46 -11.37
N GLY A 81 3.68 -6.88 -12.52
CA GLY A 81 4.12 -7.59 -13.72
C GLY A 81 5.61 -7.89 -13.76
N GLY A 82 6.40 -7.45 -12.79
CA GLY A 82 7.84 -7.69 -12.71
C GLY A 82 8.67 -7.15 -13.87
N SER A 83 8.12 -6.20 -14.64
CA SER A 83 8.75 -5.65 -15.85
C SER A 83 8.94 -4.12 -15.83
N THR A 84 8.59 -3.45 -14.72
CA THR A 84 8.78 -2.01 -14.57
C THR A 84 10.27 -1.68 -14.65
N PRO A 85 10.73 -0.95 -15.71
CA PRO A 85 12.16 -0.81 -15.97
C PRO A 85 12.93 -0.17 -14.82
N GLU A 86 12.32 0.83 -14.16
CA GLU A 86 12.92 1.54 -13.03
C GLU A 86 13.13 0.60 -11.84
N THR A 87 12.15 -0.28 -11.55
CA THR A 87 12.25 -1.23 -10.42
C THR A 87 13.25 -2.35 -10.73
N VAL A 88 13.29 -2.84 -11.97
CA VAL A 88 14.31 -3.82 -12.41
C VAL A 88 15.71 -3.22 -12.29
N LYS A 89 15.90 -1.96 -12.74
CA LYS A 89 17.19 -1.27 -12.60
C LYS A 89 17.56 -1.06 -11.14
N ALA A 90 16.59 -0.79 -10.25
CA ALA A 90 16.85 -0.63 -8.82
C ALA A 90 17.44 -1.92 -8.18
N ASN A 91 17.01 -3.11 -8.62
CA ASN A 91 17.63 -4.36 -8.22
C ASN A 91 19.11 -4.42 -8.62
N SER A 92 19.42 -4.10 -9.87
CA SER A 92 20.80 -4.09 -10.36
C SER A 92 21.69 -3.08 -9.61
N VAL A 93 21.15 -1.87 -9.31
CA VAL A 93 21.84 -0.84 -8.53
C VAL A 93 22.10 -1.34 -7.10
N ALA A 94 21.10 -1.93 -6.46
CA ALA A 94 21.24 -2.47 -5.11
C ALA A 94 22.29 -3.60 -5.03
N LYS A 95 22.24 -4.53 -5.97
CA LYS A 95 23.23 -5.63 -6.04
C LYS A 95 24.64 -5.13 -6.31
N ALA A 96 24.80 -4.14 -7.20
CA ALA A 96 26.11 -3.55 -7.49
C ALA A 96 26.74 -2.88 -6.26
N ALA A 97 25.90 -2.38 -5.33
CA ALA A 97 26.33 -1.84 -4.05
C ALA A 97 26.58 -2.92 -2.97
N GLY A 98 26.31 -4.20 -3.25
CA GLY A 98 26.47 -5.31 -2.31
C GLY A 98 25.24 -5.60 -1.44
N ALA A 99 24.12 -4.92 -1.65
CA ALA A 99 22.90 -5.14 -0.88
C ALA A 99 22.21 -6.46 -1.26
N THR A 100 21.51 -7.06 -0.29
CA THR A 100 20.65 -8.22 -0.53
C THR A 100 19.29 -7.77 -1.06
N VAL A 101 18.86 -8.33 -2.19
CA VAL A 101 17.62 -7.96 -2.88
C VAL A 101 16.55 -9.02 -2.71
N VAL A 102 15.40 -8.63 -2.16
CA VAL A 102 14.17 -9.45 -2.08
C VAL A 102 13.10 -8.82 -2.99
N SER A 103 12.65 -9.54 -4.00
CA SER A 103 11.63 -9.05 -4.95
C SER A 103 10.29 -9.74 -4.76
N VAL A 104 9.21 -8.96 -4.74
CA VAL A 104 7.83 -9.44 -4.61
C VAL A 104 7.06 -9.10 -5.89
N THR A 105 6.54 -10.12 -6.59
CA THR A 105 5.88 -9.97 -7.89
C THR A 105 4.80 -11.02 -8.10
N HIS A 106 3.83 -10.75 -8.98
CA HIS A 106 2.88 -11.76 -9.45
C HIS A 106 3.46 -12.62 -10.60
N ALA A 107 4.39 -12.05 -11.36
CA ALA A 107 4.92 -12.67 -12.56
C ALA A 107 6.22 -13.46 -12.30
N ALA A 108 6.09 -14.76 -12.11
CA ALA A 108 7.22 -15.66 -12.02
C ALA A 108 8.09 -15.60 -13.31
N GLY A 109 9.42 -15.64 -13.15
CA GLY A 109 10.37 -15.59 -14.27
C GLY A 109 10.48 -14.24 -14.99
N SER A 110 9.87 -13.18 -14.44
CA SER A 110 9.97 -11.83 -14.97
C SER A 110 11.40 -11.25 -14.85
N ALA A 111 11.64 -10.09 -15.48
CA ALA A 111 12.92 -9.39 -15.39
C ALA A 111 13.31 -9.08 -13.94
N LEU A 112 12.33 -8.70 -13.10
CA LEU A 112 12.55 -8.40 -11.69
C LEU A 112 13.11 -9.60 -10.91
N THR A 113 12.59 -10.81 -11.19
CA THR A 113 13.01 -12.03 -10.48
C THR A 113 14.43 -12.47 -10.84
N LYS A 114 14.89 -12.14 -12.04
CA LYS A 114 16.25 -12.48 -12.49
C LYS A 114 17.34 -11.67 -11.79
N GLU A 115 16.99 -10.48 -11.36
CA GLU A 115 17.92 -9.54 -10.69
C GLU A 115 17.80 -9.59 -9.16
N ALA A 116 17.01 -10.51 -8.59
CA ALA A 116 16.82 -10.66 -7.15
C ALA A 116 17.64 -11.83 -6.57
N ASP A 117 18.03 -11.72 -5.30
CA ASP A 117 18.63 -12.83 -4.54
C ASP A 117 17.54 -13.77 -4.01
N TYR A 118 16.39 -13.19 -3.62
CA TYR A 118 15.20 -13.91 -3.21
C TYR A 118 13.98 -13.38 -3.93
N THR A 119 13.07 -14.26 -4.27
CA THR A 119 11.81 -13.91 -4.97
C THR A 119 10.62 -14.51 -4.26
N ILE A 120 9.61 -13.68 -4.04
CA ILE A 120 8.29 -14.11 -3.60
C ILE A 120 7.28 -13.85 -4.73
N VAL A 121 6.61 -14.92 -5.16
CA VAL A 121 5.54 -14.84 -6.15
C VAL A 121 4.20 -14.91 -5.43
N HIS A 122 3.33 -13.92 -5.69
CA HIS A 122 2.03 -13.77 -5.02
C HIS A 122 0.85 -13.92 -5.99
N GLY A 123 -0.35 -14.19 -5.47
CA GLY A 123 -1.60 -14.16 -6.20
C GLY A 123 -2.04 -12.72 -6.52
N PHE A 124 -3.04 -12.59 -7.41
CA PHE A 124 -3.61 -11.27 -7.72
C PHE A 124 -5.05 -11.34 -8.26
N GLU A 125 -5.35 -12.27 -9.17
CA GLU A 125 -6.56 -12.20 -10.01
C GLU A 125 -7.79 -12.85 -9.38
N ALA A 126 -7.61 -13.79 -8.45
CA ALA A 126 -8.68 -14.66 -7.98
C ALA A 126 -9.83 -13.90 -7.27
N ASN A 127 -9.50 -12.90 -6.44
CA ASN A 127 -10.46 -12.13 -5.64
C ASN A 127 -9.79 -10.90 -5.00
N TYR A 128 -10.50 -10.18 -4.12
CA TYR A 128 -9.96 -8.99 -3.44
C TYR A 128 -8.85 -9.35 -2.45
N ALA A 129 -8.96 -10.47 -1.75
CA ALA A 129 -7.91 -10.94 -0.85
C ALA A 129 -6.59 -11.24 -1.58
N ALA A 130 -6.66 -11.92 -2.74
CA ALA A 130 -5.47 -12.18 -3.56
C ALA A 130 -4.76 -10.88 -4.01
N LYS A 131 -5.52 -9.80 -4.25
CA LYS A 131 -4.96 -8.50 -4.61
C LYS A 131 -4.14 -7.85 -3.48
N LEU A 132 -4.32 -8.31 -2.25
CA LEU A 132 -3.60 -7.83 -1.06
C LEU A 132 -2.34 -8.63 -0.73
N GLU A 133 -2.14 -9.81 -1.36
CA GLU A 133 -1.04 -10.70 -1.01
C GLU A 133 0.33 -10.05 -1.10
N LYS A 134 0.57 -9.18 -2.10
CA LYS A 134 1.82 -8.42 -2.21
C LYS A 134 2.09 -7.59 -0.97
N MET A 135 1.10 -6.81 -0.52
CA MET A 135 1.20 -5.99 0.70
C MET A 135 1.40 -6.88 1.94
N GLY A 136 0.70 -8.02 2.01
CA GLY A 136 0.84 -9.00 3.08
C GLY A 136 2.23 -9.61 3.16
N TYR A 137 2.78 -10.06 2.04
CA TYR A 137 4.14 -10.60 1.98
C TYR A 137 5.20 -9.57 2.39
N VAL A 138 5.06 -8.33 1.92
CA VAL A 138 5.99 -7.25 2.27
C VAL A 138 5.91 -6.91 3.76
N LEU A 139 4.71 -6.87 4.33
CA LEU A 139 4.54 -6.68 5.77
C LEU A 139 5.10 -7.87 6.56
N ALA A 140 4.88 -9.10 6.11
CA ALA A 140 5.44 -10.31 6.72
C ALA A 140 6.97 -10.30 6.71
N LEU A 141 7.61 -9.91 5.61
CA LEU A 141 9.06 -9.72 5.53
C LEU A 141 9.57 -8.73 6.58
N ALA A 142 8.89 -7.59 6.73
CA ALA A 142 9.25 -6.58 7.72
C ALA A 142 9.10 -7.10 9.16
N VAL A 143 8.03 -7.85 9.44
CA VAL A 143 7.79 -8.47 10.76
C VAL A 143 8.87 -9.50 11.09
N GLU A 144 9.23 -10.34 10.13
CA GLU A 144 10.30 -11.34 10.32
C GLU A 144 11.67 -10.69 10.48
N ILE A 145 12.00 -9.66 9.69
CA ILE A 145 13.26 -8.92 9.85
C ILE A 145 13.35 -8.32 11.26
N LEU A 146 12.32 -7.65 11.74
CA LEU A 146 12.32 -7.08 13.09
C LEU A 146 12.48 -8.16 14.15
N GLN A 147 11.73 -9.26 14.02
CA GLN A 147 11.77 -10.38 14.99
C GLN A 147 13.16 -11.00 15.05
N GLN A 148 13.79 -11.23 13.91
CA GLN A 148 15.08 -11.97 13.87
C GLN A 148 16.29 -11.08 14.16
N VAL A 149 16.21 -9.77 13.90
CA VAL A 149 17.30 -8.82 14.17
C VAL A 149 17.27 -8.25 15.58
N GLU A 150 16.08 -7.94 16.10
CA GLU A 150 15.94 -7.23 17.38
C GLU A 150 15.09 -7.97 18.41
N GLY A 151 14.22 -8.89 17.97
CA GLY A 151 13.08 -9.38 18.73
C GLY A 151 11.91 -8.38 18.74
N PHE A 152 10.68 -8.89 18.74
CA PHE A 152 9.48 -8.07 18.75
C PHE A 152 8.39 -8.66 19.63
N ASP A 153 8.03 -7.96 20.70
CA ASP A 153 7.11 -8.42 21.74
C ASP A 153 5.67 -8.70 21.27
N LYS A 154 5.28 -8.12 20.11
CA LYS A 154 3.96 -8.32 19.48
C LYS A 154 4.01 -9.19 18.23
N TYR A 155 5.08 -9.97 18.08
CA TYR A 155 5.28 -10.81 16.89
C TYR A 155 4.08 -11.74 16.65
N ASP A 156 3.63 -12.48 17.65
CA ASP A 156 2.50 -13.42 17.51
C ASP A 156 1.21 -12.70 17.09
N LYS A 157 0.97 -11.47 17.58
CA LYS A 157 -0.18 -10.66 17.20
C LYS A 157 -0.12 -10.19 15.74
N MET A 158 1.08 -9.88 15.24
CA MET A 158 1.27 -9.56 13.81
C MET A 158 1.04 -10.78 12.93
N ILE A 159 1.53 -11.95 13.31
CA ILE A 159 1.32 -13.20 12.57
C ILE A 159 -0.18 -13.60 12.55
N GLU A 160 -0.87 -13.49 13.69
CA GLU A 160 -2.31 -13.69 13.78
C GLU A 160 -3.07 -12.73 12.86
N GLY A 161 -2.73 -11.43 12.89
CA GLY A 161 -3.32 -10.42 12.00
C GLY A 161 -3.08 -10.72 10.51
N LEU A 162 -1.85 -11.11 10.13
CA LEU A 162 -1.50 -11.52 8.76
C LEU A 162 -2.28 -12.77 8.30
N THR A 163 -2.66 -13.64 9.22
CA THR A 163 -3.46 -14.83 8.91
C THR A 163 -4.92 -14.47 8.68
N ASN A 164 -5.48 -13.55 9.46
CA ASN A 164 -6.92 -13.29 9.51
C ASN A 164 -7.39 -12.16 8.58
N VAL A 165 -6.51 -11.18 8.28
CA VAL A 165 -6.89 -9.94 7.57
C VAL A 165 -7.43 -10.17 6.16
N PHE A 166 -6.96 -11.19 5.47
CA PHE A 166 -7.36 -11.45 4.07
C PHE A 166 -8.84 -11.81 3.94
N GLU A 167 -9.34 -12.70 4.81
CA GLU A 167 -10.76 -13.05 4.83
C GLU A 167 -11.62 -11.85 5.26
N ALA A 168 -11.17 -11.11 6.27
CA ALA A 168 -11.86 -9.92 6.72
C ALA A 168 -11.95 -8.85 5.61
N ALA A 169 -10.87 -8.63 4.87
CA ALA A 169 -10.83 -7.68 3.77
C ALA A 169 -11.69 -8.12 2.57
N GLU A 170 -11.73 -9.42 2.25
CA GLU A 170 -12.63 -9.96 1.22
C GLU A 170 -14.11 -9.73 1.59
N ASN A 171 -14.47 -10.03 2.83
CA ASN A 171 -15.82 -9.83 3.34
C ASN A 171 -16.20 -8.33 3.35
N ALA A 172 -15.27 -7.46 3.74
CA ALA A 172 -15.44 -6.03 3.71
C ALA A 172 -15.67 -5.50 2.30
N ALA A 173 -14.85 -5.91 1.34
CA ALA A 173 -15.00 -5.55 -0.07
C ALA A 173 -16.37 -5.97 -0.61
N ASN A 174 -16.80 -7.20 -0.34
CA ASN A 174 -18.10 -7.69 -0.76
C ASN A 174 -19.27 -6.91 -0.13
N SER A 175 -19.16 -6.51 1.14
CA SER A 175 -20.16 -5.70 1.84
C SER A 175 -20.25 -4.25 1.32
N ALA A 176 -19.16 -3.73 0.76
CA ALA A 176 -19.04 -2.35 0.31
C ALA A 176 -19.80 -2.03 -0.98
N ARG A 177 -20.29 -3.02 -1.74
CA ARG A 177 -20.87 -2.81 -3.08
C ARG A 177 -22.03 -1.82 -3.12
N LYS A 178 -22.90 -1.82 -2.11
CA LYS A 178 -24.02 -0.87 -2.08
C LYS A 178 -23.50 0.57 -1.97
N SER A 179 -22.65 0.84 -1.00
CA SER A 179 -22.06 2.17 -0.79
C SER A 179 -21.18 2.60 -1.97
N ALA A 180 -20.51 1.64 -2.62
CA ALA A 180 -19.71 1.89 -3.81
C ALA A 180 -20.56 2.33 -5.01
N LYS A 181 -21.75 1.75 -5.21
CA LYS A 181 -22.69 2.20 -6.25
C LYS A 181 -23.22 3.62 -5.98
N GLU A 182 -23.58 3.90 -4.73
CA GLU A 182 -23.99 5.25 -4.33
C GLU A 182 -22.88 6.27 -4.55
N PHE A 183 -21.63 5.91 -4.23
CA PHE A 183 -20.44 6.71 -4.52
C PHE A 183 -20.28 6.95 -6.02
N ALA A 184 -20.37 5.90 -6.83
CA ALA A 184 -20.18 5.99 -8.28
C ALA A 184 -21.16 6.98 -8.91
N GLU A 185 -22.44 6.90 -8.57
CA GLU A 185 -23.44 7.85 -9.07
C GLU A 185 -23.19 9.29 -8.60
N LYS A 186 -22.70 9.46 -7.37
CA LYS A 186 -22.43 10.77 -6.78
C LYS A 186 -21.20 11.46 -7.39
N TYR A 187 -20.18 10.68 -7.81
CA TYR A 187 -18.87 11.21 -8.21
C TYR A 187 -18.55 11.07 -9.70
N LYS A 188 -19.42 10.45 -10.51
CA LYS A 188 -19.16 10.18 -11.94
C LYS A 188 -18.83 11.41 -12.78
N ASP A 189 -19.36 12.57 -12.42
CA ASP A 189 -19.16 13.84 -13.13
C ASP A 189 -18.23 14.80 -12.36
N ALA A 190 -17.58 14.33 -11.27
CA ALA A 190 -16.72 15.16 -10.45
C ALA A 190 -15.48 15.61 -11.24
N PRO A 191 -15.20 16.93 -11.33
CA PRO A 191 -14.04 17.44 -12.05
C PRO A 191 -12.72 17.16 -11.34
N VAL A 192 -12.77 16.96 -10.02
CA VAL A 192 -11.62 16.66 -9.15
C VAL A 192 -12.11 15.87 -7.94
N VAL A 193 -11.27 14.96 -7.43
CA VAL A 193 -11.52 14.23 -6.18
C VAL A 193 -10.26 14.24 -5.33
N TYR A 194 -10.36 14.71 -4.10
CA TYR A 194 -9.25 14.69 -3.16
C TYR A 194 -9.32 13.48 -2.23
N VAL A 195 -8.17 12.84 -2.00
CA VAL A 195 -8.08 11.64 -1.15
C VAL A 195 -7.15 11.91 0.00
N MET A 196 -7.55 11.60 1.22
CA MET A 196 -6.69 11.74 2.38
C MET A 196 -6.75 10.56 3.32
N SER A 197 -5.67 10.40 4.06
CA SER A 197 -5.54 9.46 5.16
C SER A 197 -4.37 9.88 6.06
N SER A 198 -4.10 9.09 7.07
CA SER A 198 -2.94 9.25 7.95
C SER A 198 -2.23 7.92 8.20
N GLY A 199 -1.09 7.98 8.91
CA GLY A 199 -0.39 6.77 9.36
C GLY A 199 -0.05 5.81 8.23
N ALA A 200 -0.24 4.53 8.49
CA ALA A 200 0.10 3.47 7.54
C ALA A 200 -0.69 3.53 6.22
N SER A 201 -1.89 4.16 6.23
CA SER A 201 -2.75 4.26 5.04
C SER A 201 -2.48 5.48 4.16
N MET A 202 -1.51 6.35 4.51
CA MET A 202 -1.22 7.53 3.70
C MET A 202 -0.89 7.19 2.25
N GLU A 203 -0.09 6.18 2.00
CA GLU A 203 0.26 5.77 0.64
C GLU A 203 -0.89 5.02 -0.08
N VAL A 204 -1.89 4.50 0.65
CA VAL A 204 -3.14 4.03 0.03
C VAL A 204 -3.92 5.21 -0.53
N ALA A 205 -4.00 6.33 0.20
CA ALA A 205 -4.61 7.56 -0.32
C ALA A 205 -3.85 8.08 -1.57
N TYR A 206 -2.53 8.05 -1.54
CA TYR A 206 -1.69 8.41 -2.69
C TYR A 206 -1.98 7.51 -3.90
N SER A 207 -1.92 6.18 -3.75
CA SER A 207 -2.17 5.25 -4.86
C SER A 207 -3.62 5.31 -5.35
N THR A 208 -4.58 5.54 -4.46
CA THR A 208 -5.97 5.80 -4.83
C THR A 208 -6.08 7.03 -5.75
N SER A 209 -5.41 8.11 -5.40
CA SER A 209 -5.40 9.33 -6.21
C SER A 209 -4.76 9.08 -7.58
N ILE A 210 -3.50 8.61 -7.64
CA ILE A 210 -2.79 8.54 -8.92
C ILE A 210 -3.17 7.33 -9.79
N CYS A 211 -3.40 6.16 -9.19
CA CYS A 211 -3.67 4.94 -9.96
C CYS A 211 -5.16 4.70 -10.19
N LEU A 212 -6.00 4.87 -9.15
CA LEU A 212 -7.43 4.59 -9.29
C LEU A 212 -8.20 5.77 -9.87
N MET A 213 -7.94 7.01 -9.42
CA MET A 213 -8.66 8.18 -9.94
C MET A 213 -8.05 8.66 -11.26
N MET A 214 -6.76 9.02 -11.28
CA MET A 214 -6.16 9.60 -12.50
C MET A 214 -5.95 8.58 -13.61
N GLU A 215 -5.33 7.41 -13.33
CA GLU A 215 -5.00 6.42 -14.37
C GLU A 215 -6.22 5.63 -14.83
N MET A 216 -7.03 5.11 -13.89
CA MET A 216 -8.15 4.23 -14.20
C MET A 216 -9.42 4.99 -14.57
N GLN A 217 -9.76 6.09 -13.85
CA GLN A 217 -10.99 6.83 -14.02
C GLN A 217 -10.85 8.13 -14.82
N TRP A 218 -9.62 8.59 -15.09
CA TRP A 218 -9.31 9.85 -15.76
C TRP A 218 -9.88 11.10 -15.05
N VAL A 219 -10.11 10.97 -13.75
CA VAL A 219 -10.54 12.05 -12.87
C VAL A 219 -9.31 12.73 -12.28
N ASN A 220 -9.23 14.06 -12.35
CA ASN A 220 -8.18 14.79 -11.64
C ASN A 220 -8.26 14.48 -10.15
N SER A 221 -7.11 14.26 -9.54
CA SER A 221 -7.09 13.91 -8.13
C SER A 221 -5.80 14.39 -7.47
N GLY A 222 -5.87 14.64 -6.17
CA GLY A 222 -4.75 14.92 -5.31
C GLY A 222 -4.86 14.15 -4.01
N SER A 223 -3.73 13.86 -3.38
CA SER A 223 -3.72 13.24 -2.05
C SER A 223 -2.91 14.05 -1.06
N PHE A 224 -3.33 14.07 0.19
CA PHE A 224 -2.59 14.71 1.28
C PHE A 224 -2.80 13.96 2.61
N HIS A 225 -1.85 14.17 3.51
CA HIS A 225 -1.92 13.59 4.84
C HIS A 225 -2.98 14.31 5.68
N SER A 226 -3.87 13.58 6.39
CA SER A 226 -4.90 14.20 7.23
C SER A 226 -4.31 15.16 8.28
N GLY A 227 -3.07 14.93 8.74
CA GLY A 227 -2.36 15.81 9.64
C GLY A 227 -1.93 17.14 9.03
N GLU A 228 -1.78 17.19 7.69
CA GLU A 228 -1.44 18.40 6.93
C GLU A 228 -2.69 19.14 6.41
N PHE A 229 -3.88 18.58 6.63
CA PHE A 229 -5.13 19.14 6.13
C PHE A 229 -5.32 20.61 6.53
N PHE A 230 -4.96 20.98 7.76
CA PHE A 230 -5.09 22.35 8.28
C PHE A 230 -3.93 23.28 7.91
N HIS A 231 -3.02 22.86 7.03
CA HIS A 231 -1.86 23.62 6.58
C HIS A 231 -1.93 23.94 5.07
N GLY A 232 -3.14 24.15 4.56
CA GLY A 232 -3.41 24.53 3.18
C GLY A 232 -4.68 23.87 2.63
N PRO A 233 -4.80 22.54 2.59
CA PRO A 233 -5.94 21.86 1.94
C PRO A 233 -7.33 22.22 2.47
N PHE A 234 -7.46 22.64 3.72
CA PHE A 234 -8.75 23.07 4.29
C PHE A 234 -9.36 24.29 3.60
N GLU A 235 -8.55 25.13 2.96
CA GLU A 235 -9.00 26.34 2.25
C GLU A 235 -9.81 26.03 0.97
N ILE A 236 -9.64 24.85 0.40
CA ILE A 236 -10.38 24.42 -0.80
C ILE A 236 -11.68 23.68 -0.47
N VAL A 237 -12.04 23.58 0.82
CA VAL A 237 -13.24 22.87 1.24
C VAL A 237 -14.48 23.68 0.86
N ASP A 238 -15.32 23.07 0.03
CA ASP A 238 -16.64 23.57 -0.33
C ASP A 238 -17.61 22.38 -0.47
N LYS A 239 -18.92 22.67 -0.42
CA LYS A 239 -20.00 21.67 -0.54
C LYS A 239 -19.95 20.84 -1.83
N ASP A 240 -19.37 21.40 -2.90
CA ASP A 240 -19.31 20.78 -4.22
C ASP A 240 -17.93 20.15 -4.50
N VAL A 241 -16.98 20.22 -3.56
CA VAL A 241 -15.65 19.63 -3.71
C VAL A 241 -15.59 18.27 -3.04
N PRO A 242 -15.37 17.20 -3.81
CA PRO A 242 -15.31 15.83 -3.29
C PRO A 242 -14.06 15.53 -2.48
N PHE A 243 -14.26 15.02 -1.27
CA PHE A 243 -13.23 14.49 -0.40
C PHE A 243 -13.48 13.01 -0.08
N ILE A 244 -12.47 12.18 -0.23
CA ILE A 244 -12.46 10.80 0.22
C ILE A 244 -11.53 10.73 1.42
N LEU A 245 -12.03 10.28 2.56
CA LEU A 245 -11.25 10.03 3.76
C LEU A 245 -11.15 8.52 4.01
N LEU A 246 -9.95 7.98 3.92
CA LEU A 246 -9.63 6.62 4.36
C LEU A 246 -9.30 6.69 5.87
N MET A 247 -10.29 6.40 6.70
CA MET A 247 -10.21 6.59 8.14
C MET A 247 -9.65 5.37 8.85
N ASN A 248 -8.53 5.56 9.53
CA ASN A 248 -7.84 4.47 10.22
C ASN A 248 -8.54 4.04 11.51
N ASP A 249 -8.41 2.77 11.86
CA ASP A 249 -8.58 2.29 13.23
C ASP A 249 -7.23 2.27 13.95
N GLY A 250 -7.19 2.64 15.22
CA GLY A 250 -5.99 2.69 16.04
C GLY A 250 -5.38 4.08 16.25
N LYS A 251 -4.06 4.17 16.33
CA LYS A 251 -3.34 5.34 16.89
C LYS A 251 -3.55 6.64 16.11
N THR A 252 -3.69 6.61 14.80
CA THR A 252 -3.82 7.83 13.97
C THR A 252 -5.25 8.25 13.73
N ARG A 253 -6.24 7.47 14.21
CA ARG A 253 -7.67 7.81 14.10
C ARG A 253 -8.04 9.23 14.55
N PRO A 254 -7.50 9.78 15.66
CA PRO A 254 -7.80 11.16 16.06
C PRO A 254 -7.39 12.21 15.03
N VAL A 255 -6.33 11.94 14.23
CA VAL A 255 -5.88 12.83 13.15
C VAL A 255 -6.91 12.87 12.04
N ASP A 256 -7.40 11.70 11.61
CA ASP A 256 -8.43 11.56 10.58
C ASP A 256 -9.78 12.14 11.07
N ALA A 257 -10.16 11.88 12.32
CA ALA A 257 -11.40 12.38 12.92
C ALA A 257 -11.44 13.90 12.99
N ARG A 258 -10.31 14.57 13.25
CA ARG A 258 -10.22 16.03 13.23
C ARG A 258 -10.51 16.61 11.85
N ALA A 259 -9.96 16.01 10.80
CA ALA A 259 -10.23 16.40 9.42
C ALA A 259 -11.71 16.17 9.06
N LEU A 260 -12.27 15.01 9.42
CA LEU A 260 -13.68 14.68 9.19
C LEU A 260 -14.62 15.67 9.85
N THR A 261 -14.33 16.05 11.11
CA THR A 261 -15.15 17.04 11.85
C THR A 261 -15.21 18.38 11.11
N PHE A 262 -14.09 18.80 10.51
CA PHE A 262 -14.05 20.03 9.71
C PHE A 262 -14.85 19.88 8.41
N LEU A 263 -14.67 18.80 7.67
CA LEU A 263 -15.41 18.53 6.44
C LEU A 263 -16.93 18.56 6.69
N HIS A 264 -17.39 17.92 7.76
CA HIS A 264 -18.81 17.93 8.14
C HIS A 264 -19.31 19.32 8.55
N ARG A 265 -18.48 20.12 9.22
CA ARG A 265 -18.86 21.49 9.63
C ARG A 265 -19.13 22.42 8.44
N PHE A 266 -18.48 22.18 7.32
CA PHE A 266 -18.60 22.98 6.10
C PHE A 266 -19.38 22.27 4.99
N ASP A 267 -20.15 21.23 5.36
CA ASP A 267 -21.01 20.46 4.45
C ASP A 267 -20.29 19.96 3.18
N ALA A 268 -18.98 19.66 3.32
CA ALA A 268 -18.17 19.16 2.21
C ALA A 268 -18.72 17.83 1.66
N LEU A 269 -18.60 17.65 0.35
CA LEU A 269 -19.00 16.41 -0.32
C LEU A 269 -18.06 15.26 0.07
N THR A 270 -18.32 14.61 1.20
CA THR A 270 -17.41 13.66 1.82
C THR A 270 -17.85 12.22 1.65
N THR A 271 -16.91 11.33 1.33
CA THR A 271 -17.04 9.87 1.43
C THR A 271 -16.00 9.36 2.42
N VAL A 272 -16.45 8.61 3.42
CA VAL A 272 -15.59 7.99 4.42
C VAL A 272 -15.52 6.49 4.20
N VAL A 273 -14.30 5.96 4.11
CA VAL A 273 -14.03 4.53 4.17
C VAL A 273 -13.35 4.27 5.52
N ASP A 274 -14.14 3.86 6.50
CA ASP A 274 -13.67 3.65 7.88
C ASP A 274 -13.33 2.17 8.10
N ALA A 275 -12.05 1.87 8.34
CA ALA A 275 -11.61 0.50 8.58
C ALA A 275 -12.32 -0.17 9.77
N LYS A 276 -12.78 0.63 10.75
CA LYS A 276 -13.53 0.15 11.90
C LYS A 276 -14.92 -0.33 11.51
N ASP A 277 -15.62 0.40 10.64
CA ASP A 277 -16.97 0.06 10.18
C ASP A 277 -16.96 -1.22 9.33
N TYR A 278 -15.84 -1.51 8.69
CA TYR A 278 -15.61 -2.75 7.94
C TYR A 278 -15.07 -3.91 8.79
N GLY A 279 -15.03 -3.75 10.12
CA GLY A 279 -14.78 -4.83 11.07
C GLY A 279 -13.32 -5.26 11.21
N LEU A 280 -12.35 -4.40 10.87
CA LEU A 280 -10.92 -4.73 11.02
C LEU A 280 -10.57 -5.19 12.44
N GLY A 281 -11.15 -4.56 13.47
CA GLY A 281 -10.92 -4.92 14.88
C GLY A 281 -11.45 -6.30 15.30
N ASN A 282 -12.25 -6.98 14.46
CA ASN A 282 -12.68 -8.36 14.70
C ASN A 282 -11.63 -9.39 14.24
N ALA A 283 -10.74 -9.00 13.34
CA ALA A 283 -9.74 -9.87 12.73
C ALA A 283 -8.33 -9.62 13.27
N VAL A 284 -8.07 -8.42 13.80
CA VAL A 284 -6.72 -7.97 14.17
C VAL A 284 -6.72 -7.38 15.57
N ASP A 285 -5.76 -7.81 16.39
CA ASP A 285 -5.56 -7.29 17.75
C ASP A 285 -5.30 -5.79 17.76
N SER A 286 -5.96 -5.07 18.66
CA SER A 286 -5.89 -3.60 18.75
C SER A 286 -4.48 -3.04 18.95
N SER A 287 -3.57 -3.83 19.50
CA SER A 287 -2.18 -3.42 19.73
C SER A 287 -1.33 -3.34 18.46
N VAL A 288 -1.80 -3.95 17.36
CA VAL A 288 -1.12 -3.99 16.04
C VAL A 288 -2.01 -3.52 14.88
N ILE A 289 -3.27 -3.22 15.13
CA ILE A 289 -4.29 -2.88 14.12
C ILE A 289 -3.87 -1.76 13.18
N THR A 290 -3.08 -0.80 13.65
CA THR A 290 -2.56 0.33 12.88
C THR A 290 -1.91 -0.11 11.55
N TYR A 291 -1.24 -1.26 11.52
CA TYR A 291 -0.47 -1.73 10.37
C TYR A 291 -1.31 -2.48 9.34
N PHE A 292 -2.57 -2.79 9.65
CA PHE A 292 -3.49 -3.56 8.81
C PHE A 292 -4.58 -2.71 8.14
N ASN A 293 -4.78 -1.45 8.56
CA ASN A 293 -5.70 -0.52 7.90
C ASN A 293 -5.48 -0.43 6.38
N PRO A 294 -4.23 -0.36 5.87
CA PRO A 294 -3.98 -0.27 4.44
C PRO A 294 -4.60 -1.41 3.62
N MET A 295 -4.60 -2.63 4.16
CA MET A 295 -5.20 -3.78 3.48
C MET A 295 -6.72 -3.63 3.39
N MET A 296 -7.36 -3.23 4.48
CA MET A 296 -8.81 -2.99 4.52
C MET A 296 -9.20 -1.88 3.55
N HIS A 297 -8.53 -0.73 3.61
CA HIS A 297 -8.80 0.41 2.72
C HIS A 297 -8.58 0.05 1.24
N THR A 298 -7.51 -0.69 0.92
CA THR A 298 -7.23 -1.11 -0.45
C THR A 298 -8.31 -2.04 -0.99
N ALA A 299 -8.75 -3.04 -0.21
CA ALA A 299 -9.79 -3.98 -0.64
C ALA A 299 -11.13 -3.26 -0.87
N VAL A 300 -11.56 -2.46 0.10
CA VAL A 300 -12.84 -1.75 0.05
C VAL A 300 -12.84 -0.71 -1.06
N PHE A 301 -11.82 0.15 -1.14
CA PHE A 301 -11.80 1.23 -2.13
C PHE A 301 -11.65 0.72 -3.56
N ARG A 302 -11.08 -0.46 -3.78
CA ARG A 302 -11.08 -1.08 -5.10
C ARG A 302 -12.49 -1.34 -5.63
N VAL A 303 -13.43 -1.73 -4.77
CA VAL A 303 -14.85 -1.89 -5.14
C VAL A 303 -15.46 -0.55 -5.53
N TYR A 304 -15.13 0.52 -4.82
CA TYR A 304 -15.57 1.88 -5.16
C TYR A 304 -15.07 2.32 -6.54
N ALA A 305 -13.79 2.05 -6.83
CA ALA A 305 -13.20 2.37 -8.13
C ALA A 305 -13.81 1.53 -9.26
N GLU A 306 -14.09 0.25 -9.03
CA GLU A 306 -14.75 -0.63 -10.00
C GLU A 306 -16.17 -0.14 -10.32
N GLU A 307 -17.01 0.15 -9.31
CA GLU A 307 -18.35 0.66 -9.54
C GLU A 307 -18.35 2.02 -10.25
N LEU A 308 -17.41 2.90 -9.92
CA LEU A 308 -17.24 4.17 -10.65
C LEU A 308 -16.88 3.94 -12.12
N SER A 309 -16.02 2.96 -12.43
CA SER A 309 -15.65 2.66 -13.81
C SER A 309 -16.82 2.17 -14.66
N TYR A 310 -17.77 1.47 -14.07
CA TYR A 310 -18.97 1.01 -14.78
C TYR A 310 -19.89 2.18 -15.19
N VAL A 311 -20.10 3.16 -14.33
CA VAL A 311 -20.93 4.32 -14.66
C VAL A 311 -20.23 5.31 -15.59
N CYS A 312 -18.90 5.41 -15.51
CA CYS A 312 -18.10 6.23 -16.43
C CYS A 312 -17.83 5.53 -17.77
N LEU A 313 -18.25 4.30 -17.98
CA LEU A 313 -18.02 3.48 -19.20
C LEU A 313 -16.55 3.35 -19.60
N LEU A 314 -15.62 3.49 -18.65
CA LEU A 314 -14.18 3.50 -18.90
C LEU A 314 -13.57 2.09 -18.99
N TYR A 315 -14.28 1.07 -18.49
CA TYR A 315 -13.83 -0.33 -18.54
C TYR A 315 -13.76 -0.89 -19.95
N THR A 316 -14.41 -0.25 -20.92
CA THR A 316 -14.45 -0.68 -22.33
C THR A 316 -13.45 0.07 -23.22
N SER A 317 -12.74 1.07 -22.68
CA SER A 317 -11.76 1.83 -23.45
C SER A 317 -10.34 1.34 -23.17
N PRO A 318 -9.49 1.18 -24.19
CA PRO A 318 -8.08 0.87 -24.00
C PRO A 318 -7.40 1.95 -23.16
N SER A 319 -6.48 1.55 -22.28
CA SER A 319 -5.76 2.47 -21.42
C SER A 319 -5.00 3.52 -22.24
N PRO A 320 -4.68 4.71 -21.67
CA PRO A 320 -3.82 5.68 -22.37
C PRO A 320 -2.46 5.11 -22.78
N ARG A 321 -1.96 4.09 -22.10
CA ARG A 321 -0.76 3.34 -22.49
C ARG A 321 -0.97 2.61 -23.80
N ASP A 322 -2.11 1.94 -23.96
CA ASP A 322 -2.45 1.19 -25.18
C ASP A 322 -2.63 2.14 -26.37
N LYS A 323 -3.22 3.32 -26.14
CA LYS A 323 -3.35 4.37 -27.18
C LYS A 323 -2.01 4.98 -27.60
N ARG A 324 -0.99 5.01 -26.72
CA ARG A 324 0.36 5.51 -27.07
C ARG A 324 1.21 4.50 -27.82
N GLN A 325 0.94 3.19 -27.63
CA GLN A 325 1.64 2.14 -28.38
C GLN A 325 1.09 1.92 -29.79
N SER A 326 -0.09 2.46 -30.08
CA SER A 326 -0.75 2.36 -31.40
C SER A 326 -0.54 3.58 -32.33
N ARG A 327 0.40 4.49 -31.98
CA ARG A 327 0.78 5.64 -32.80
C ARG A 327 2.21 5.54 -33.30
#